data_4a23e8709c4155b023748315dc2cebae
#
_entry.id   4a23e8709c4155b023748315dc2cebae
#
_cell.length_a   1.000
_cell.length_b   1.000
_cell.length_c   1.000
_cell.angle_alpha   90.00
_cell.angle_beta   90.00
_cell.angle_gamma   90.00
#
_symmetry.space_group_name_H-M   'P 1'
#
loop_
_entity.id
_entity.type
_entity.pdbx_description
1 polymer ?
#
loop_
_entity_poly.entity_id
_entity_poly.type
_entity_poly.pdbx_seq_one_letter_code
_entity_poly.pdbx_strand_id
1 'polypeptide(L)'
;MSVSNNAYYISDATINDGGTTYSGVNVETGNDGADVSALNWTGYEFPQLNNTTVAAAGDLPLEISSPIALEAGQEYFINGSVHVKEGGVLLIPAGMTIKAREGFSNFILVERGGKIYATGREDAPITFTADASNATAGYWGGIIINGNAVISGPSGSVNEGVTEIDNNVPYGGDQNNDNSGVLTYVSILYSGARSSADIEHNGLTLNGVGAGTTIENIYIAEGADDGIEFFGGSVNVSNLLVVNCDDDCFDFTQGYSGTLTNCYGRWEAGFTSTESDPRGVEADGNLDGEGSTAHSPQSDFTIENMTIENLSSYPMQDAIKVRRLAKATINNALVIGSGEIQELVDLTDGLDDADPTSVINVTNGATNVGALTNSGNPEGATVNIADGNTGCETDIFGWTGYTL
;
A
#
# COMPACT_ATOMS: atom_id res chain seq x y z
N MET A 1 -30.78 0.00 -9.42
CA MET A 1 -31.04 1.40 -9.80
C MET A 1 -30.26 1.63 -11.06
N SER A 2 -30.88 1.88 -12.19
CA SER A 2 -30.15 2.16 -13.43
C SER A 2 -29.38 3.45 -13.24
N VAL A 3 -28.07 3.42 -13.41
CA VAL A 3 -27.22 4.62 -13.44
C VAL A 3 -27.49 5.32 -14.78
N SER A 4 -28.64 5.93 -14.90
CA SER A 4 -28.98 6.70 -16.09
C SER A 4 -28.60 8.18 -15.94
N ASN A 5 -27.99 8.58 -14.83
CA ASN A 5 -27.48 9.93 -14.62
C ASN A 5 -26.27 9.83 -13.71
N ASN A 6 -25.17 10.38 -14.15
CA ASN A 6 -23.87 10.41 -13.50
C ASN A 6 -23.94 11.02 -12.10
N ALA A 7 -24.35 10.22 -11.09
CA ALA A 7 -24.29 10.61 -9.69
C ALA A 7 -23.02 9.99 -9.09
N TYR A 8 -22.05 10.80 -8.75
CA TYR A 8 -20.88 10.38 -8.01
C TYR A 8 -21.09 10.69 -6.53
N TYR A 9 -20.93 9.67 -5.70
CA TYR A 9 -20.91 9.82 -4.27
C TYR A 9 -19.50 10.20 -3.83
N ILE A 10 -19.33 11.41 -3.30
CA ILE A 10 -18.18 11.75 -2.46
C ILE A 10 -18.70 11.58 -1.03
N SER A 11 -18.39 10.43 -0.41
CA SER A 11 -18.99 10.10 0.90
C SER A 11 -18.44 10.90 2.06
N ASP A 12 -17.23 11.48 1.95
CA ASP A 12 -16.56 12.13 3.06
C ASP A 12 -15.73 13.38 2.70
N ALA A 13 -16.13 14.15 1.71
CA ALA A 13 -15.57 15.48 1.57
C ALA A 13 -16.09 16.39 2.70
N THR A 14 -15.29 16.60 3.71
CA THR A 14 -15.54 17.65 4.68
C THR A 14 -15.15 19.00 4.08
N ILE A 15 -16.10 19.74 3.57
CA ILE A 15 -15.87 21.11 3.10
C ILE A 15 -16.02 22.05 4.29
N ASN A 16 -14.92 22.74 4.62
CA ASN A 16 -14.93 23.76 5.69
C ASN A 16 -14.95 25.13 5.04
N ASP A 17 -16.11 25.74 4.97
CA ASP A 17 -16.30 27.12 4.51
C ASP A 17 -16.54 28.03 5.70
N GLY A 18 -15.51 28.72 6.17
CA GLY A 18 -15.63 29.76 7.19
C GLY A 18 -16.32 29.37 8.50
N GLY A 19 -16.33 28.07 8.85
CA GLY A 19 -16.95 27.54 10.07
C GLY A 19 -18.22 26.71 9.84
N THR A 20 -18.62 26.49 8.59
CA THR A 20 -19.72 25.57 8.25
C THR A 20 -19.15 24.28 7.68
N THR A 21 -19.44 23.16 8.33
CA THR A 21 -19.03 21.82 7.87
C THR A 21 -20.16 21.19 7.08
N TYR A 22 -19.91 20.83 5.84
CA TYR A 22 -20.82 20.07 5.01
C TYR A 22 -20.31 18.64 4.91
N SER A 23 -21.05 17.66 5.43
CA SER A 23 -20.75 16.24 5.30
C SER A 23 -21.76 15.60 4.35
N GLY A 24 -21.27 14.77 3.43
CA GLY A 24 -22.11 14.00 2.51
C GLY A 24 -22.84 14.86 1.50
N VAL A 25 -22.12 15.49 0.56
CA VAL A 25 -22.75 16.24 -0.54
C VAL A 25 -23.21 15.24 -1.59
N ASN A 26 -24.51 15.00 -1.63
CA ASN A 26 -25.15 14.30 -2.74
C ASN A 26 -25.28 15.31 -3.90
N VAL A 27 -24.43 15.20 -4.90
CA VAL A 27 -24.51 16.04 -6.08
C VAL A 27 -25.38 15.35 -7.11
N GLU A 28 -26.68 15.59 -7.09
CA GLU A 28 -27.54 15.23 -8.22
C GLU A 28 -27.31 16.23 -9.34
N THR A 29 -26.70 15.74 -10.42
CA THR A 29 -26.48 16.58 -11.58
C THR A 29 -27.51 16.26 -12.65
N GLY A 30 -28.00 17.30 -13.30
CA GLY A 30 -28.66 17.15 -14.59
C GLY A 30 -27.69 16.55 -15.63
N ASN A 31 -28.11 16.46 -16.86
CA ASN A 31 -27.36 15.80 -17.94
C ASN A 31 -25.93 16.32 -18.19
N ASP A 32 -25.50 17.38 -17.53
CA ASP A 32 -24.20 18.05 -17.75
C ASP A 32 -23.17 17.81 -16.63
N GLY A 33 -23.49 17.01 -15.59
CA GLY A 33 -22.61 16.84 -14.42
C GLY A 33 -22.53 18.07 -13.49
N ALA A 34 -21.88 17.95 -12.36
CA ALA A 34 -21.58 19.08 -11.50
C ALA A 34 -20.49 19.98 -12.13
N ASP A 35 -20.69 21.29 -12.09
CA ASP A 35 -19.62 22.23 -12.37
C ASP A 35 -18.62 22.22 -11.18
N VAL A 36 -17.59 21.38 -11.30
CA VAL A 36 -16.56 21.24 -10.28
C VAL A 36 -15.53 22.39 -10.34
N SER A 37 -15.64 23.31 -11.31
CA SER A 37 -14.73 24.45 -11.41
C SER A 37 -14.81 25.35 -10.17
N ALA A 38 -15.97 25.42 -9.54
CA ALA A 38 -16.18 26.14 -8.27
C ALA A 38 -15.44 25.50 -7.08
N LEU A 39 -14.94 24.27 -7.20
CA LEU A 39 -14.23 23.55 -6.16
C LEU A 39 -12.71 23.54 -6.34
N ASN A 40 -12.17 24.22 -7.35
CA ASN A 40 -10.73 24.35 -7.62
C ASN A 40 -9.93 24.90 -6.41
N TRP A 41 -10.59 25.65 -5.52
CA TRP A 41 -9.98 26.16 -4.30
C TRP A 41 -9.60 25.08 -3.28
N THR A 42 -10.15 23.87 -3.41
CA THR A 42 -9.82 22.73 -2.54
C THR A 42 -8.45 22.14 -2.82
N GLY A 43 -7.87 22.44 -3.99
CA GLY A 43 -6.67 21.78 -4.50
C GLY A 43 -6.91 20.33 -4.94
N TYR A 44 -8.16 19.85 -4.87
CA TYR A 44 -8.52 18.52 -5.32
C TYR A 44 -8.74 18.52 -6.83
N GLU A 45 -7.98 17.71 -7.56
CA GLU A 45 -8.20 17.49 -8.98
C GLU A 45 -9.33 16.48 -9.16
N PHE A 46 -10.50 16.97 -9.50
CA PHE A 46 -11.58 16.09 -9.94
C PHE A 46 -11.17 15.44 -11.27
N PRO A 47 -11.25 14.11 -11.39
CA PRO A 47 -11.01 13.47 -12.68
C PRO A 47 -11.93 14.12 -13.73
N GLN A 48 -11.39 14.40 -14.91
CA GLN A 48 -12.16 14.91 -16.04
C GLN A 48 -13.10 13.81 -16.53
N LEU A 49 -14.25 13.67 -15.86
CA LEU A 49 -15.21 12.59 -16.08
C LEU A 49 -16.12 12.83 -17.29
N ASN A 50 -15.90 13.91 -18.02
CA ASN A 50 -16.53 14.12 -19.32
C ASN A 50 -16.14 12.97 -20.27
N ASN A 51 -17.10 12.22 -20.74
CA ASN A 51 -16.95 11.01 -21.56
C ASN A 51 -16.59 9.71 -20.82
N THR A 52 -16.89 9.58 -19.53
CA THR A 52 -16.77 8.30 -18.85
C THR A 52 -17.69 7.26 -19.50
N THR A 53 -17.14 6.14 -19.91
CA THR A 53 -17.90 4.99 -20.41
C THR A 53 -18.16 3.99 -19.27
N VAL A 54 -19.35 3.38 -19.26
CA VAL A 54 -19.62 2.25 -18.38
C VAL A 54 -18.97 1.01 -18.99
N ALA A 55 -18.12 0.33 -18.23
CA ALA A 55 -17.50 -0.92 -18.67
C ALA A 55 -18.56 -2.03 -18.81
N ALA A 56 -18.45 -2.84 -19.86
CA ALA A 56 -19.26 -4.03 -19.97
C ALA A 56 -18.90 -5.02 -18.83
N ALA A 57 -19.91 -5.68 -18.29
CA ALA A 57 -19.68 -6.76 -17.31
C ALA A 57 -18.84 -7.90 -17.91
N GLY A 58 -18.05 -8.57 -17.09
CA GLY A 58 -17.13 -9.61 -17.50
C GLY A 58 -15.68 -9.21 -17.30
N ASP A 59 -14.79 -9.60 -18.21
CA ASP A 59 -13.37 -9.29 -18.11
C ASP A 59 -13.13 -7.79 -18.25
N LEU A 60 -12.30 -7.21 -17.36
CA LEU A 60 -11.87 -5.82 -17.48
C LEU A 60 -11.07 -5.61 -18.77
N PRO A 61 -11.18 -4.43 -19.41
CA PRO A 61 -10.31 -4.10 -20.54
C PRO A 61 -8.84 -4.16 -20.13
N LEU A 62 -7.99 -4.79 -20.93
CA LEU A 62 -6.55 -4.89 -20.65
C LEU A 62 -5.84 -3.52 -20.76
N GLU A 63 -6.39 -2.59 -21.54
CA GLU A 63 -5.89 -1.22 -21.63
C GLU A 63 -7.03 -0.22 -21.37
N ILE A 64 -6.81 0.67 -20.41
CA ILE A 64 -7.73 1.73 -20.03
C ILE A 64 -7.03 3.06 -20.28
N SER A 65 -7.28 3.69 -21.43
CA SER A 65 -6.66 4.96 -21.86
C SER A 65 -7.63 6.16 -21.82
N SER A 66 -8.83 5.95 -21.30
CA SER A 66 -9.85 6.97 -21.06
C SER A 66 -10.69 6.57 -19.86
N PRO A 67 -11.45 7.50 -19.23
CA PRO A 67 -12.25 7.16 -18.06
C PRO A 67 -13.30 6.09 -18.32
N ILE A 68 -13.27 5.02 -17.52
CA ILE A 68 -14.29 3.99 -17.45
C ILE A 68 -14.83 3.85 -16.02
N ALA A 69 -16.11 3.55 -15.89
CA ALA A 69 -16.73 3.26 -14.60
C ALA A 69 -17.28 1.83 -14.61
N LEU A 70 -17.06 1.10 -13.52
CA LEU A 70 -17.76 -0.15 -13.28
C LEU A 70 -19.19 0.12 -12.81
N GLU A 71 -20.10 -0.76 -13.15
CA GLU A 71 -21.52 -0.65 -12.77
C GLU A 71 -21.79 -1.52 -11.54
N ALA A 72 -22.36 -0.91 -10.49
CA ALA A 72 -22.68 -1.62 -9.26
C ALA A 72 -23.67 -2.79 -9.54
N GLY A 73 -23.39 -3.94 -8.93
CA GLY A 73 -24.19 -5.15 -9.09
C GLY A 73 -23.86 -6.01 -10.32
N GLN A 74 -22.89 -5.60 -11.12
CA GLN A 74 -22.30 -6.41 -12.19
C GLN A 74 -21.07 -7.17 -11.67
N GLU A 75 -20.71 -8.26 -12.34
CA GLU A 75 -19.48 -9.02 -12.07
C GLU A 75 -18.37 -8.59 -13.02
N TYR A 76 -17.17 -8.38 -12.44
CA TYR A 76 -15.97 -8.05 -13.20
C TYR A 76 -14.80 -8.94 -12.81
N PHE A 77 -13.97 -9.26 -13.81
CA PHE A 77 -12.84 -10.15 -13.66
C PHE A 77 -11.56 -9.50 -14.15
N ILE A 78 -10.47 -9.72 -13.41
CA ILE A 78 -9.11 -9.49 -13.86
C ILE A 78 -8.67 -10.77 -14.56
N ASN A 79 -8.55 -10.71 -15.89
CA ASN A 79 -8.17 -11.83 -16.76
C ASN A 79 -7.10 -11.37 -17.75
N GLY A 80 -5.89 -11.24 -17.27
CA GLY A 80 -4.73 -10.63 -17.91
C GLY A 80 -4.26 -9.37 -17.19
N SER A 81 -3.19 -8.75 -17.68
CA SER A 81 -2.67 -7.51 -17.14
C SER A 81 -3.54 -6.32 -17.54
N VAL A 82 -4.20 -5.72 -16.55
CA VAL A 82 -5.04 -4.53 -16.75
C VAL A 82 -4.19 -3.29 -16.53
N HIS A 83 -3.90 -2.56 -17.60
CA HIS A 83 -3.11 -1.34 -17.60
C HIS A 83 -3.99 -0.09 -17.64
N VAL A 84 -3.96 0.70 -16.59
CA VAL A 84 -4.58 2.04 -16.58
C VAL A 84 -3.53 3.04 -17.08
N LYS A 85 -3.61 3.36 -18.36
CA LYS A 85 -2.62 4.18 -19.08
C LYS A 85 -2.74 5.68 -18.72
N GLU A 86 -1.75 6.46 -19.12
CA GLU A 86 -1.83 7.94 -19.04
C GLU A 86 -3.16 8.46 -19.60
N GLY A 87 -3.87 9.27 -18.82
CA GLY A 87 -5.20 9.78 -19.14
C GLY A 87 -6.35 8.79 -18.95
N GLY A 88 -6.05 7.51 -18.69
CA GLY A 88 -7.02 6.52 -18.28
C GLY A 88 -7.45 6.68 -16.83
N VAL A 89 -8.69 6.36 -16.54
CA VAL A 89 -9.24 6.36 -15.17
C VAL A 89 -10.10 5.14 -14.99
N LEU A 90 -9.83 4.35 -13.95
CA LEU A 90 -10.67 3.24 -13.52
C LEU A 90 -11.47 3.65 -12.29
N LEU A 91 -12.79 3.75 -12.44
CA LEU A 91 -13.72 4.13 -11.37
C LEU A 91 -14.46 2.90 -10.87
N ILE A 92 -14.29 2.58 -9.59
CA ILE A 92 -14.88 1.41 -8.92
C ILE A 92 -15.78 1.91 -7.80
N PRO A 93 -17.10 1.74 -7.91
CA PRO A 93 -18.03 2.18 -6.86
C PRO A 93 -17.95 1.26 -5.63
N ALA A 94 -18.37 1.82 -4.49
CA ALA A 94 -18.41 1.09 -3.21
C ALA A 94 -19.24 -0.20 -3.28
N GLY A 95 -18.82 -1.21 -2.50
CA GLY A 95 -19.50 -2.49 -2.37
C GLY A 95 -19.24 -3.47 -3.52
N MET A 96 -18.28 -3.19 -4.38
CA MET A 96 -17.94 -4.10 -5.48
C MET A 96 -16.96 -5.18 -5.04
N THR A 97 -17.12 -6.37 -5.63
CA THR A 97 -16.13 -7.45 -5.60
C THR A 97 -15.61 -7.67 -7.02
N ILE A 98 -14.32 -7.46 -7.22
CA ILE A 98 -13.61 -7.75 -8.46
C ILE A 98 -12.81 -9.04 -8.25
N LYS A 99 -13.00 -10.02 -9.14
CA LYS A 99 -12.39 -11.34 -9.02
C LYS A 99 -11.24 -11.49 -10.00
N ALA A 100 -10.11 -11.97 -9.56
CA ALA A 100 -8.98 -12.25 -10.44
C ALA A 100 -8.95 -13.73 -10.83
N ARG A 101 -8.62 -14.02 -12.08
CA ARG A 101 -8.30 -15.37 -12.55
C ARG A 101 -6.93 -15.78 -11.99
N GLU A 102 -6.70 -17.10 -11.93
CA GLU A 102 -5.44 -17.64 -11.46
C GLU A 102 -4.29 -17.31 -12.41
N GLY A 103 -3.18 -16.83 -11.85
CA GLY A 103 -1.90 -16.69 -12.56
C GLY A 103 -1.22 -15.34 -12.38
N PHE A 104 0.10 -15.37 -12.53
CA PHE A 104 1.01 -14.23 -12.42
C PHE A 104 0.63 -13.04 -13.32
N SER A 105 0.14 -13.30 -14.52
CA SER A 105 -0.23 -12.24 -15.48
C SER A 105 -1.55 -11.54 -15.17
N ASN A 106 -2.24 -11.90 -14.08
CA ASN A 106 -3.52 -11.32 -13.71
C ASN A 106 -3.31 -10.28 -12.61
N PHE A 107 -3.22 -9.02 -12.98
CA PHE A 107 -2.96 -7.90 -12.05
C PHE A 107 -3.56 -6.59 -12.58
N ILE A 108 -3.58 -5.57 -11.73
CA ILE A 108 -3.88 -4.20 -12.15
C ILE A 108 -2.61 -3.38 -12.03
N LEU A 109 -2.23 -2.68 -13.09
CA LEU A 109 -1.12 -1.72 -13.12
C LEU A 109 -1.65 -0.35 -13.53
N VAL A 110 -1.63 0.58 -12.59
CA VAL A 110 -1.86 2.00 -12.86
C VAL A 110 -0.53 2.61 -13.27
N GLU A 111 -0.40 2.95 -14.55
CA GLU A 111 0.82 3.58 -15.07
C GLU A 111 0.88 5.07 -14.74
N ARG A 112 2.05 5.69 -14.90
CA ARG A 112 2.22 7.14 -14.68
C ARG A 112 1.17 7.94 -15.47
N GLY A 113 0.44 8.83 -14.78
CA GLY A 113 -0.63 9.62 -15.37
C GLY A 113 -1.97 8.90 -15.55
N GLY A 114 -2.02 7.58 -15.30
CA GLY A 114 -3.26 6.83 -15.08
C GLY A 114 -3.79 7.03 -13.66
N LYS A 115 -5.07 6.74 -13.43
CA LYS A 115 -5.69 6.87 -12.09
C LYS A 115 -6.64 5.73 -11.77
N ILE A 116 -6.64 5.34 -10.51
CA ILE A 116 -7.64 4.41 -9.96
C ILE A 116 -8.43 5.11 -8.84
N TYR A 117 -9.76 5.03 -8.91
CA TYR A 117 -10.64 5.47 -7.84
C TYR A 117 -11.46 4.28 -7.35
N ALA A 118 -10.93 3.57 -6.38
CA ALA A 118 -11.58 2.51 -5.65
C ALA A 118 -12.10 3.10 -4.32
N THR A 119 -13.26 3.73 -4.38
CA THR A 119 -13.81 4.50 -3.26
C THR A 119 -14.87 3.70 -2.53
N GLY A 120 -14.41 2.71 -1.74
CA GLY A 120 -15.27 1.96 -0.82
C GLY A 120 -15.74 2.82 0.35
N ARG A 121 -16.57 2.22 1.21
CA ARG A 121 -17.04 2.79 2.46
C ARG A 121 -17.05 1.70 3.52
N GLU A 122 -17.08 2.08 4.78
CA GLU A 122 -17.16 1.15 5.90
C GLU A 122 -18.31 0.13 5.76
N ASP A 123 -19.49 0.60 5.34
CA ASP A 123 -20.69 -0.22 5.12
C ASP A 123 -20.76 -0.90 3.75
N ALA A 124 -19.82 -0.59 2.86
CA ALA A 124 -19.77 -1.09 1.49
C ALA A 124 -18.31 -1.10 0.97
N PRO A 125 -17.42 -1.92 1.53
CA PRO A 125 -16.02 -1.99 1.08
C PRO A 125 -15.91 -2.55 -0.33
N ILE A 126 -14.78 -2.29 -0.97
CA ILE A 126 -14.42 -2.89 -2.25
C ILE A 126 -13.47 -4.06 -1.97
N THR A 127 -13.69 -5.19 -2.64
CA THR A 127 -12.85 -6.37 -2.48
C THR A 127 -12.26 -6.81 -3.83
N PHE A 128 -10.96 -6.89 -3.90
CA PHE A 128 -10.23 -7.60 -4.96
C PHE A 128 -9.83 -8.97 -4.41
N THR A 129 -10.20 -10.04 -5.10
CA THR A 129 -10.00 -11.40 -4.59
C THR A 129 -9.89 -12.42 -5.72
N ALA A 130 -9.52 -13.64 -5.37
CA ALA A 130 -9.48 -14.77 -6.29
C ALA A 130 -10.88 -15.18 -6.78
N ASP A 131 -10.99 -15.62 -8.03
CA ASP A 131 -12.19 -16.26 -8.58
C ASP A 131 -12.20 -17.77 -8.27
N ALA A 132 -11.93 -18.11 -7.03
CA ALA A 132 -11.97 -19.49 -6.54
C ALA A 132 -12.27 -19.53 -5.04
N SER A 133 -13.07 -20.51 -4.62
CA SER A 133 -13.43 -20.69 -3.21
C SER A 133 -12.34 -21.36 -2.37
N ASN A 134 -11.31 -21.90 -3.00
CA ASN A 134 -10.18 -22.57 -2.36
C ASN A 134 -8.85 -21.93 -2.80
N ALA A 135 -8.86 -20.63 -3.02
CA ALA A 135 -7.66 -19.88 -3.35
C ALA A 135 -6.63 -19.95 -2.22
N THR A 136 -5.39 -19.87 -2.60
CA THR A 136 -4.23 -19.75 -1.71
C THR A 136 -3.50 -18.46 -2.04
N ALA A 137 -2.58 -18.06 -1.18
CA ALA A 137 -1.64 -16.97 -1.45
C ALA A 137 -1.01 -17.12 -2.84
N GLY A 138 -0.77 -16.02 -3.54
CA GLY A 138 -0.22 -16.03 -4.89
C GLY A 138 -1.18 -16.45 -6.00
N TYR A 139 -2.50 -16.43 -5.75
CA TYR A 139 -3.48 -16.78 -6.78
C TYR A 139 -3.47 -15.82 -7.97
N TRP A 140 -3.22 -14.54 -7.72
CA TRP A 140 -3.12 -13.47 -8.71
C TRP A 140 -2.04 -12.45 -8.33
N GLY A 141 -1.71 -11.53 -9.23
CA GLY A 141 -0.65 -10.58 -9.00
C GLY A 141 -0.90 -9.62 -7.83
N GLY A 142 -1.90 -8.81 -7.91
CA GLY A 142 -2.14 -7.72 -6.96
C GLY A 142 -2.41 -6.40 -7.68
N ILE A 143 -2.19 -5.29 -6.96
CA ILE A 143 -2.37 -3.93 -7.50
C ILE A 143 -1.04 -3.21 -7.45
N ILE A 144 -0.63 -2.65 -8.59
CA ILE A 144 0.59 -1.85 -8.73
C ILE A 144 0.19 -0.44 -9.14
N ILE A 145 0.76 0.58 -8.49
CA ILE A 145 0.56 1.97 -8.84
C ILE A 145 1.92 2.62 -9.10
N ASN A 146 2.10 3.11 -10.32
CA ASN A 146 3.28 3.84 -10.76
C ASN A 146 2.97 5.34 -10.78
N GLY A 147 3.64 6.10 -9.91
CA GLY A 147 3.55 7.55 -9.83
C GLY A 147 4.75 8.27 -10.44
N ASN A 148 4.74 9.60 -10.34
CA ASN A 148 5.77 10.50 -10.84
C ASN A 148 6.60 11.15 -9.72
N ALA A 149 6.51 10.66 -8.48
CA ALA A 149 7.25 11.22 -7.36
C ALA A 149 8.72 10.81 -7.38
N VAL A 150 9.51 11.48 -6.55
CA VAL A 150 10.96 11.25 -6.44
C VAL A 150 11.23 9.84 -5.92
N ILE A 151 12.19 9.19 -6.55
CA ILE A 151 12.78 7.92 -6.11
C ILE A 151 14.30 8.05 -5.97
N SER A 152 14.90 7.14 -5.21
CA SER A 152 16.36 7.05 -5.08
C SER A 152 17.03 6.71 -6.40
N GLY A 153 18.20 7.27 -6.62
CA GLY A 153 19.07 6.99 -7.76
C GLY A 153 20.29 7.90 -7.77
N PRO A 154 21.08 7.89 -8.82
CA PRO A 154 22.29 8.72 -8.91
C PRO A 154 22.00 10.20 -8.62
N SER A 155 22.75 10.78 -7.69
CA SER A 155 22.57 12.16 -7.25
C SER A 155 22.67 13.17 -8.39
N GLY A 156 21.77 14.17 -8.37
CA GLY A 156 21.79 15.29 -9.32
C GLY A 156 21.02 15.07 -10.61
N SER A 157 20.27 13.97 -10.71
CA SER A 157 19.33 13.70 -11.81
C SER A 157 17.90 13.48 -11.28
N VAL A 158 16.94 13.58 -12.17
CA VAL A 158 15.59 13.01 -11.96
C VAL A 158 15.72 11.51 -12.21
N ASN A 159 15.32 10.72 -11.23
CA ASN A 159 15.48 9.29 -11.32
C ASN A 159 14.16 8.62 -11.73
N GLU A 160 14.28 7.63 -12.58
CA GLU A 160 13.19 6.76 -13.02
C GLU A 160 13.60 5.31 -12.81
N GLY A 161 12.65 4.50 -12.31
CA GLY A 161 12.74 3.06 -12.24
C GLY A 161 11.85 2.41 -13.30
N VAL A 162 11.89 1.10 -13.38
CA VAL A 162 10.98 0.29 -14.19
C VAL A 162 10.28 -0.71 -13.29
N THR A 163 9.00 -0.94 -13.57
CA THR A 163 8.18 -1.89 -12.80
C THR A 163 8.81 -3.27 -12.86
N GLU A 164 8.96 -3.92 -11.75
CA GLU A 164 9.66 -5.21 -11.63
C GLU A 164 9.08 -6.27 -12.56
N ILE A 165 7.76 -6.39 -12.56
CA ILE A 165 7.05 -7.40 -13.36
C ILE A 165 6.93 -7.03 -14.86
N ASP A 166 7.19 -5.77 -15.22
CA ASP A 166 7.20 -5.27 -16.62
C ASP A 166 8.19 -4.11 -16.77
N ASN A 167 9.40 -4.42 -17.14
CA ASN A 167 10.49 -3.46 -17.31
C ASN A 167 10.32 -2.47 -18.47
N ASN A 168 9.21 -2.51 -19.19
CA ASN A 168 8.83 -1.49 -20.17
C ASN A 168 7.97 -0.38 -19.58
N VAL A 169 7.50 -0.53 -18.34
CA VAL A 169 6.61 0.43 -17.69
C VAL A 169 7.37 1.22 -16.64
N PRO A 170 7.70 2.49 -16.90
CA PRO A 170 8.47 3.30 -15.97
C PRO A 170 7.64 3.87 -14.84
N TYR A 171 8.34 4.23 -13.73
CA TYR A 171 7.81 5.01 -12.62
C TYR A 171 8.87 5.99 -12.10
N GLY A 172 8.47 6.84 -11.15
CA GLY A 172 9.35 7.87 -10.59
C GLY A 172 9.42 9.13 -11.43
N GLY A 173 10.05 10.15 -10.90
CA GLY A 173 10.13 11.46 -11.51
C GLY A 173 10.54 12.54 -10.51
N ASP A 174 9.87 13.71 -10.57
CA ASP A 174 10.14 14.88 -9.71
C ASP A 174 8.86 15.49 -9.08
N GLN A 175 7.72 14.79 -9.16
CA GLN A 175 6.40 15.30 -8.79
C GLN A 175 5.95 14.74 -7.44
N ASN A 176 6.54 15.16 -6.31
CA ASN A 176 6.18 14.62 -5.00
C ASN A 176 4.71 14.75 -4.60
N ASN A 177 3.95 15.63 -5.24
CA ASN A 177 2.50 15.76 -5.09
C ASN A 177 1.71 15.05 -6.19
N ASP A 178 2.33 14.10 -6.90
CA ASP A 178 1.64 13.28 -7.89
C ASP A 178 0.38 12.63 -7.30
N ASN A 179 -0.64 12.48 -8.13
CA ASN A 179 -1.93 11.93 -7.73
C ASN A 179 -2.33 10.80 -8.68
N SER A 180 -2.23 9.58 -8.22
CA SER A 180 -2.63 8.37 -8.93
C SER A 180 -4.05 7.89 -8.60
N GLY A 181 -4.79 8.64 -7.77
CA GLY A 181 -6.19 8.37 -7.45
C GLY A 181 -6.48 8.19 -5.96
N VAL A 182 -7.45 7.36 -5.66
CA VAL A 182 -7.97 7.12 -4.31
C VAL A 182 -8.25 5.63 -4.11
N LEU A 183 -7.72 5.06 -3.04
CA LEU A 183 -8.09 3.74 -2.52
C LEU A 183 -8.60 3.93 -1.09
N THR A 184 -9.88 3.67 -0.84
CA THR A 184 -10.47 3.74 0.50
C THR A 184 -11.39 2.55 0.76
N TYR A 185 -11.25 1.93 1.94
CA TYR A 185 -12.00 0.71 2.31
C TYR A 185 -11.87 -0.39 1.26
N VAL A 186 -10.63 -0.77 0.98
CA VAL A 186 -10.27 -1.75 -0.04
C VAL A 186 -9.62 -2.97 0.61
N SER A 187 -10.14 -4.16 0.26
CA SER A 187 -9.52 -5.45 0.59
C SER A 187 -8.82 -6.02 -0.63
N ILE A 188 -7.59 -6.53 -0.46
CA ILE A 188 -6.78 -7.21 -1.49
C ILE A 188 -6.41 -8.58 -0.91
N LEU A 189 -6.96 -9.64 -1.49
CA LEU A 189 -6.88 -10.99 -0.92
C LEU A 189 -6.27 -11.98 -1.93
N TYR A 190 -5.41 -12.87 -1.46
CA TYR A 190 -4.77 -13.96 -2.23
C TYR A 190 -3.85 -13.47 -3.37
N SER A 191 -3.24 -12.31 -3.19
CA SER A 191 -2.30 -11.69 -4.13
C SER A 191 -0.86 -12.23 -3.98
N GLY A 192 0.09 -11.59 -4.64
CA GLY A 192 1.51 -11.90 -4.48
C GLY A 192 1.99 -13.03 -5.42
N ALA A 193 1.34 -13.23 -6.57
CA ALA A 193 1.80 -14.25 -7.52
C ALA A 193 3.22 -13.94 -8.00
N ARG A 194 4.07 -14.98 -8.05
CA ARG A 194 5.46 -14.84 -8.48
C ARG A 194 5.76 -15.70 -9.71
N SER A 195 6.66 -15.24 -10.56
CA SER A 195 7.16 -16.00 -11.71
C SER A 195 8.54 -16.63 -11.45
N SER A 196 9.30 -16.06 -10.54
CA SER A 196 10.59 -16.55 -10.04
C SER A 196 10.84 -15.97 -8.65
N ALA A 197 11.96 -16.30 -8.02
CA ALA A 197 12.36 -15.70 -6.75
C ALA A 197 12.77 -14.22 -6.85
N ASP A 198 12.89 -13.66 -8.05
CA ASP A 198 13.34 -12.29 -8.27
C ASP A 198 12.30 -11.46 -9.07
N ILE A 199 11.11 -12.03 -9.36
CA ILE A 199 10.03 -11.34 -10.11
C ILE A 199 8.71 -11.70 -9.46
N GLU A 200 8.26 -10.85 -8.61
CA GLU A 200 7.17 -11.08 -7.68
C GLU A 200 6.16 -9.94 -7.70
N HIS A 201 4.96 -10.21 -7.24
CA HIS A 201 3.95 -9.21 -6.96
C HIS A 201 3.68 -9.18 -5.46
N ASN A 202 3.44 -8.01 -4.95
CA ASN A 202 2.96 -7.78 -3.59
C ASN A 202 1.43 -7.72 -3.51
N GLY A 203 0.91 -7.52 -2.33
CA GLY A 203 -0.49 -7.16 -2.17
C GLY A 203 -0.78 -5.81 -2.85
N LEU A 204 -0.06 -4.80 -2.45
CA LEU A 204 -0.11 -3.45 -3.01
C LEU A 204 1.31 -2.91 -3.21
N THR A 205 1.71 -2.69 -4.45
CA THR A 205 3.01 -2.11 -4.80
C THR A 205 2.86 -0.63 -5.17
N LEU A 206 3.64 0.24 -4.54
CA LEU A 206 3.57 1.69 -4.70
C LEU A 206 4.90 2.24 -5.23
N ASN A 207 5.01 2.37 -6.54
CA ASN A 207 6.21 2.77 -7.26
C ASN A 207 6.23 4.29 -7.49
N GLY A 208 7.03 5.05 -6.75
CA GLY A 208 7.14 6.49 -6.92
C GLY A 208 5.82 7.24 -6.78
N VAL A 209 4.93 6.78 -5.91
CA VAL A 209 3.59 7.37 -5.73
C VAL A 209 3.70 8.62 -4.87
N GLY A 210 3.07 9.72 -5.32
CA GLY A 210 3.15 11.01 -4.66
C GLY A 210 2.09 11.25 -3.58
N ALA A 211 2.34 12.24 -2.74
CA ALA A 211 1.50 12.63 -1.60
C ALA A 211 0.09 13.13 -1.98
N GLY A 212 -0.18 13.38 -3.26
CA GLY A 212 -1.51 13.71 -3.76
C GLY A 212 -2.44 12.50 -3.89
N THR A 213 -1.92 11.28 -3.80
CA THR A 213 -2.70 10.03 -3.82
C THR A 213 -3.24 9.75 -2.42
N THR A 214 -4.50 9.30 -2.33
CA THR A 214 -5.13 8.93 -1.06
C THR A 214 -5.19 7.41 -0.93
N ILE A 215 -4.64 6.86 0.16
CA ILE A 215 -4.68 5.42 0.47
C ILE A 215 -5.02 5.27 1.95
N GLU A 216 -6.25 4.85 2.24
CA GLU A 216 -6.78 4.79 3.60
C GLU A 216 -7.72 3.58 3.78
N ASN A 217 -7.68 2.96 4.96
CA ASN A 217 -8.53 1.82 5.29
C ASN A 217 -8.32 0.67 4.29
N ILE A 218 -7.13 0.09 4.34
CA ILE A 218 -6.71 -1.01 3.45
C ILE A 218 -6.57 -2.30 4.26
N TYR A 219 -7.06 -3.39 3.70
CA TYR A 219 -6.90 -4.73 4.24
C TYR A 219 -6.25 -5.63 3.19
N ILE A 220 -5.10 -6.20 3.52
CA ILE A 220 -4.38 -7.14 2.65
C ILE A 220 -4.23 -8.45 3.41
N ALA A 221 -4.57 -9.55 2.77
CA ALA A 221 -4.43 -10.85 3.43
C ALA A 221 -4.16 -11.99 2.47
N GLU A 222 -3.47 -13.02 3.00
CA GLU A 222 -3.12 -14.23 2.27
C GLU A 222 -2.29 -13.89 1.02
N GLY A 223 -1.28 -13.03 1.16
CA GLY A 223 -0.30 -12.68 0.13
C GLY A 223 0.84 -13.71 0.07
N ALA A 224 1.39 -13.96 -1.13
CA ALA A 224 2.54 -14.86 -1.28
C ALA A 224 3.87 -14.09 -1.39
N ASP A 225 3.85 -12.83 -1.06
CA ASP A 225 4.97 -11.91 -0.94
C ASP A 225 4.59 -10.81 0.06
N ASP A 226 5.12 -9.58 -0.06
CA ASP A 226 4.82 -8.50 0.87
C ASP A 226 3.33 -8.13 0.93
N GLY A 227 2.92 -7.62 2.07
CA GLY A 227 1.62 -6.98 2.20
C GLY A 227 1.56 -5.71 1.37
N ILE A 228 2.43 -4.76 1.66
CA ILE A 228 2.58 -3.51 0.93
C ILE A 228 4.06 -3.17 0.78
N GLU A 229 4.45 -2.77 -0.42
CA GLU A 229 5.82 -2.35 -0.69
C GLU A 229 5.88 -0.97 -1.36
N PHE A 230 6.82 -0.14 -0.91
CA PHE A 230 7.03 1.24 -1.35
C PHE A 230 8.38 1.40 -2.04
N PHE A 231 8.38 1.54 -3.35
CA PHE A 231 9.56 1.89 -4.15
C PHE A 231 9.68 3.41 -4.31
N GLY A 232 10.19 4.09 -3.32
CA GLY A 232 10.30 5.54 -3.32
C GLY A 232 8.94 6.26 -3.22
N GLY A 233 8.92 7.52 -3.60
CA GLY A 233 7.72 8.34 -3.52
C GLY A 233 7.48 8.94 -2.13
N SER A 234 6.27 9.50 -1.95
CA SER A 234 5.92 10.27 -0.75
C SER A 234 4.46 10.13 -0.34
N VAL A 235 3.78 9.11 -0.85
CA VAL A 235 2.37 8.84 -0.49
C VAL A 235 2.26 8.47 0.98
N ASN A 236 1.21 8.96 1.63
CA ASN A 236 0.86 8.53 2.98
C ASN A 236 -0.19 7.42 2.94
N VAL A 237 -0.05 6.45 3.83
CA VAL A 237 -1.03 5.36 4.00
C VAL A 237 -1.54 5.37 5.43
N SER A 238 -2.84 5.22 5.62
CA SER A 238 -3.42 5.15 6.94
C SER A 238 -4.41 4.00 7.10
N ASN A 239 -4.47 3.46 8.33
CA ASN A 239 -5.39 2.38 8.69
C ASN A 239 -5.17 1.13 7.82
N LEU A 240 -3.97 0.57 7.89
CA LEU A 240 -3.57 -0.61 7.13
C LEU A 240 -3.55 -1.86 8.02
N LEU A 241 -4.27 -2.88 7.60
CA LEU A 241 -4.23 -4.22 8.18
C LEU A 241 -3.64 -5.21 7.18
N VAL A 242 -2.55 -5.88 7.58
CA VAL A 242 -1.91 -6.94 6.80
C VAL A 242 -1.95 -8.25 7.59
N VAL A 243 -2.42 -9.32 6.97
CA VAL A 243 -2.57 -10.63 7.62
C VAL A 243 -2.02 -11.73 6.73
N ASN A 244 -1.10 -12.55 7.26
CA ASN A 244 -0.56 -13.72 6.56
C ASN A 244 0.03 -13.42 5.19
N CYS A 245 0.91 -12.42 5.11
CA CYS A 245 1.76 -12.21 3.94
C CYS A 245 3.07 -12.97 4.09
N ASP A 246 3.58 -13.52 3.00
CA ASP A 246 4.62 -14.57 3.03
C ASP A 246 6.00 -14.00 3.34
N ASP A 247 6.30 -12.78 2.89
CA ASP A 247 7.52 -12.07 3.25
C ASP A 247 7.22 -10.97 4.26
N ASP A 248 7.32 -9.71 3.93
CA ASP A 248 7.21 -8.62 4.89
C ASP A 248 5.77 -8.07 5.00
N CYS A 249 5.37 -7.65 6.22
CA CYS A 249 4.09 -6.95 6.32
C CYS A 249 4.15 -5.58 5.66
N PHE A 250 5.25 -4.85 5.87
CA PHE A 250 5.48 -3.49 5.37
C PHE A 250 6.92 -3.35 4.89
N ASP A 251 7.14 -3.19 3.59
CA ASP A 251 8.47 -2.96 3.02
C ASP A 251 8.63 -1.55 2.43
N PHE A 252 9.79 -0.95 2.68
CA PHE A 252 10.15 0.40 2.29
C PHE A 252 11.51 0.43 1.62
N THR A 253 11.56 0.87 0.37
CA THR A 253 12.82 0.94 -0.35
C THR A 253 12.90 2.18 -1.24
N GLN A 254 13.98 2.33 -1.94
CA GLN A 254 14.21 3.26 -3.04
C GLN A 254 13.88 4.74 -2.75
N GLY A 255 14.16 5.21 -1.51
CA GLY A 255 14.02 6.62 -1.17
C GLY A 255 12.60 7.03 -0.79
N TYR A 256 11.78 6.11 -0.26
CA TYR A 256 10.45 6.44 0.24
C TYR A 256 10.51 7.46 1.39
N SER A 257 9.58 8.43 1.37
CA SER A 257 9.59 9.56 2.33
C SER A 257 8.21 9.91 2.90
N GLY A 258 7.25 9.00 2.82
CA GLY A 258 5.90 9.21 3.35
C GLY A 258 5.73 8.80 4.82
N THR A 259 4.47 8.75 5.24
CA THR A 259 4.08 8.31 6.59
C THR A 259 3.08 7.17 6.50
N LEU A 260 3.33 6.11 7.27
CA LEU A 260 2.38 5.04 7.51
C LEU A 260 1.76 5.26 8.91
N THR A 261 0.47 5.45 8.98
CA THR A 261 -0.22 5.74 10.24
C THR A 261 -1.22 4.65 10.57
N ASN A 262 -1.15 4.14 11.81
CA ASN A 262 -2.12 3.19 12.33
C ASN A 262 -2.15 1.90 11.51
N CYS A 263 -1.10 1.09 11.62
CA CYS A 263 -0.90 -0.12 10.85
C CYS A 263 -0.74 -1.36 11.74
N TYR A 264 -1.25 -2.48 11.27
CA TYR A 264 -1.21 -3.76 11.97
C TYR A 264 -0.76 -4.87 11.02
N GLY A 265 0.36 -5.50 11.35
CA GLY A 265 0.87 -6.70 10.67
C GLY A 265 0.67 -7.92 11.56
N ARG A 266 0.11 -9.02 11.03
CA ARG A 266 -0.20 -10.22 11.80
C ARG A 266 0.09 -11.51 11.05
N TRP A 267 0.72 -12.44 11.74
CA TRP A 267 0.73 -13.85 11.36
C TRP A 267 -0.10 -14.69 12.32
N GLU A 268 -1.08 -15.36 11.79
CA GLU A 268 -1.99 -16.21 12.55
C GLU A 268 -1.36 -17.53 13.00
N ALA A 269 -1.96 -18.13 14.00
CA ALA A 269 -1.58 -19.49 14.42
C ALA A 269 -1.77 -20.48 13.24
N GLY A 270 -0.68 -21.13 12.84
CA GLY A 270 -0.67 -22.09 11.73
C GLY A 270 -0.24 -21.50 10.38
N PHE A 271 -0.06 -20.20 10.26
CA PHE A 271 0.62 -19.60 9.12
C PHE A 271 2.06 -20.11 9.04
N THR A 272 2.57 -20.27 7.83
CA THR A 272 3.98 -20.63 7.55
C THR A 272 4.43 -19.84 6.33
N SER A 273 5.57 -19.17 6.45
CA SER A 273 6.20 -18.52 5.31
C SER A 273 7.02 -19.51 4.48
N THR A 274 7.21 -19.21 3.22
CA THR A 274 8.17 -19.89 2.33
C THR A 274 9.47 -19.10 2.21
N GLU A 275 9.49 -17.87 2.70
CA GLU A 275 10.68 -17.02 2.71
C GLU A 275 11.65 -17.37 3.84
N SER A 276 12.93 -17.04 3.62
CA SER A 276 14.00 -17.38 4.56
C SER A 276 14.14 -16.38 5.70
N ASP A 277 13.69 -15.16 5.49
CA ASP A 277 13.92 -14.01 6.36
C ASP A 277 12.72 -13.02 6.47
N PRO A 278 11.48 -13.53 6.55
CA PRO A 278 10.29 -12.68 6.55
C PRO A 278 10.18 -11.84 7.82
N ARG A 279 9.66 -10.62 7.70
CA ARG A 279 9.68 -9.61 8.77
C ARG A 279 8.32 -8.93 9.00
N GLY A 280 8.26 -8.17 10.08
CA GLY A 280 7.16 -7.23 10.30
C GLY A 280 7.34 -5.96 9.49
N VAL A 281 8.54 -5.39 9.53
CA VAL A 281 8.98 -4.23 8.75
C VAL A 281 10.34 -4.55 8.15
N GLU A 282 10.50 -4.33 6.86
CA GLU A 282 11.80 -4.18 6.21
C GLU A 282 11.96 -2.76 5.69
N ALA A 283 13.17 -2.20 5.73
CA ALA A 283 13.42 -0.88 5.17
C ALA A 283 14.85 -0.74 4.65
N ASP A 284 14.96 -0.45 3.36
CA ASP A 284 16.18 -0.11 2.65
C ASP A 284 16.22 1.37 2.26
N GLY A 285 17.40 2.00 2.29
CA GLY A 285 17.55 3.39 1.90
C GLY A 285 17.40 3.62 0.41
N ASN A 286 17.85 2.66 -0.39
CA ASN A 286 17.84 2.69 -1.84
C ASN A 286 17.48 1.29 -2.36
N LEU A 287 17.38 1.13 -3.69
CA LEU A 287 16.99 -0.13 -4.28
C LEU A 287 17.91 -1.27 -3.80
N ASP A 288 17.33 -2.40 -3.47
CA ASP A 288 18.04 -3.54 -2.91
C ASP A 288 19.25 -3.96 -3.73
N GLY A 289 20.34 -4.32 -3.05
CA GLY A 289 21.61 -4.70 -3.68
C GLY A 289 22.38 -3.58 -4.38
N GLU A 290 21.75 -2.43 -4.56
CA GLU A 290 22.34 -1.23 -5.16
C GLU A 290 23.00 -0.32 -4.12
N GLY A 291 23.31 -0.84 -2.92
CA GLY A 291 23.83 -0.13 -1.76
C GLY A 291 24.83 0.93 -2.13
N SER A 292 24.44 2.17 -2.17
CA SER A 292 25.29 3.25 -2.60
C SER A 292 24.98 4.55 -1.90
N THR A 293 25.96 5.04 -1.16
CA THR A 293 25.96 6.42 -0.65
C THR A 293 25.91 7.47 -1.76
N ALA A 294 26.11 7.09 -3.03
CA ALA A 294 25.99 7.97 -4.20
C ALA A 294 24.55 8.12 -4.67
N HIS A 295 23.62 7.27 -4.21
CA HIS A 295 22.20 7.39 -4.51
C HIS A 295 21.53 8.39 -3.58
N SER A 296 20.55 9.10 -4.06
CA SER A 296 19.79 10.12 -3.32
C SER A 296 18.39 10.31 -3.92
N PRO A 297 17.35 10.52 -3.09
CA PRO A 297 17.38 10.44 -1.64
C PRO A 297 17.53 9.00 -1.13
N GLN A 298 17.93 8.83 0.12
CA GLN A 298 17.71 7.60 0.85
C GLN A 298 16.30 7.62 1.44
N SER A 299 15.74 6.46 1.78
CA SER A 299 14.45 6.40 2.47
C SER A 299 14.52 7.15 3.81
N ASP A 300 13.54 8.05 4.05
CA ASP A 300 13.37 8.81 5.29
C ASP A 300 11.88 8.88 5.62
N PHE A 301 11.38 7.91 6.34
CA PHE A 301 9.96 7.70 6.54
C PHE A 301 9.56 7.67 8.01
N THR A 302 8.25 7.80 8.24
CA THR A 302 7.65 7.73 9.58
C THR A 302 6.61 6.64 9.66
N ILE A 303 6.61 5.89 10.77
CA ILE A 303 5.50 5.01 11.14
C ILE A 303 4.94 5.48 12.48
N GLU A 304 3.64 5.72 12.53
CA GLU A 304 2.91 6.13 13.73
C GLU A 304 1.86 5.08 14.12
N ASN A 305 1.86 4.61 15.36
CA ASN A 305 0.89 3.65 15.89
C ASN A 305 0.92 2.31 15.13
N MET A 306 1.97 1.53 15.29
CA MET A 306 2.15 0.23 14.64
C MET A 306 2.00 -0.92 15.63
N THR A 307 1.34 -2.01 15.21
CA THR A 307 1.42 -3.30 15.90
C THR A 307 1.93 -4.39 14.95
N ILE A 308 2.89 -5.17 15.42
CA ILE A 308 3.32 -6.43 14.78
C ILE A 308 2.98 -7.57 15.72
N GLU A 309 2.21 -8.54 15.24
CA GLU A 309 1.80 -9.71 16.01
C GLU A 309 2.20 -11.01 15.31
N ASN A 310 3.06 -11.80 15.96
CA ASN A 310 3.34 -13.15 15.52
C ASN A 310 2.67 -14.19 16.45
N LEU A 311 1.66 -14.89 15.95
CA LEU A 311 1.05 -16.04 16.59
C LEU A 311 1.47 -17.38 15.96
N SER A 312 2.19 -17.32 14.84
CA SER A 312 2.68 -18.50 14.14
C SER A 312 3.79 -19.20 14.89
N SER A 313 3.92 -20.50 14.65
CA SER A 313 5.11 -21.27 15.04
C SER A 313 6.27 -21.07 14.06
N TYR A 314 6.05 -20.43 12.90
CA TYR A 314 7.11 -20.06 11.98
C TYR A 314 7.86 -18.83 12.54
N PRO A 315 9.20 -18.84 12.58
CA PRO A 315 9.94 -17.72 13.13
C PRO A 315 9.87 -16.50 12.20
N MET A 316 9.51 -15.35 12.75
CA MET A 316 9.72 -14.05 12.11
C MET A 316 11.19 -13.65 12.34
N GLN A 317 11.91 -13.26 11.31
CA GLN A 317 13.32 -12.93 11.47
C GLN A 317 13.46 -11.67 12.31
N ASP A 318 12.86 -10.57 11.89
CA ASP A 318 12.87 -9.31 12.61
C ASP A 318 11.44 -8.76 12.75
N ALA A 319 11.08 -8.22 13.91
CA ALA A 319 9.86 -7.44 13.96
C ALA A 319 10.03 -6.09 13.26
N ILE A 320 11.24 -5.50 13.33
CA ILE A 320 11.60 -4.25 12.67
C ILE A 320 13.04 -4.37 12.17
N LYS A 321 13.24 -4.36 10.86
CA LYS A 321 14.53 -4.29 10.16
C LYS A 321 14.67 -2.96 9.44
N VAL A 322 15.73 -2.21 9.72
CA VAL A 322 16.10 -0.99 8.97
C VAL A 322 17.57 -1.08 8.61
N ARG A 323 17.91 -0.87 7.35
CA ARG A 323 19.26 -1.11 6.85
C ARG A 323 19.59 -0.21 5.65
N ARG A 324 20.81 -0.33 5.14
CA ARG A 324 21.24 0.27 3.87
C ARG A 324 20.92 1.76 3.75
N LEU A 325 21.27 2.51 4.82
CA LEU A 325 21.11 3.95 4.95
C LEU A 325 19.66 4.44 5.07
N ALA A 326 18.67 3.54 5.19
CA ALA A 326 17.31 3.96 5.49
C ALA A 326 17.26 4.68 6.84
N LYS A 327 16.49 5.76 6.89
CA LYS A 327 16.14 6.46 8.11
C LYS A 327 14.68 6.22 8.46
N ALA A 328 14.46 5.61 9.61
CA ALA A 328 13.14 5.36 10.13
C ALA A 328 12.87 6.16 11.41
N THR A 329 11.70 6.79 11.47
CA THR A 329 11.12 7.32 12.70
C THR A 329 9.87 6.49 13.03
N ILE A 330 9.98 5.59 14.01
CA ILE A 330 8.85 4.72 14.39
C ILE A 330 8.40 5.11 15.80
N ASN A 331 7.17 5.58 15.91
CA ASN A 331 6.56 6.03 17.14
C ASN A 331 5.40 5.13 17.54
N ASN A 332 5.27 4.88 18.85
CA ASN A 332 4.19 4.08 19.42
C ASN A 332 4.05 2.70 18.77
N ALA A 333 5.16 1.97 18.60
CA ALA A 333 5.12 0.60 18.13
C ALA A 333 4.89 -0.39 19.29
N LEU A 334 4.11 -1.43 19.02
CA LEU A 334 3.84 -2.55 19.91
C LEU A 334 4.10 -3.87 19.17
N VAL A 335 4.96 -4.71 19.72
CA VAL A 335 5.21 -6.06 19.19
C VAL A 335 4.66 -7.08 20.19
N ILE A 336 3.77 -7.97 19.74
CA ILE A 336 3.06 -8.92 20.57
C ILE A 336 3.04 -10.33 19.94
N GLY A 337 2.48 -11.27 20.67
CA GLY A 337 2.25 -12.65 20.21
C GLY A 337 3.07 -13.68 20.95
N SER A 338 2.84 -14.94 20.60
CA SER A 338 3.50 -16.11 21.18
C SER A 338 4.45 -16.82 20.21
N GLY A 339 4.42 -16.44 18.96
CA GLY A 339 5.33 -16.93 17.92
C GLY A 339 6.76 -16.48 18.17
N GLU A 340 7.70 -17.14 17.53
CA GLU A 340 9.12 -16.79 17.62
C GLU A 340 9.39 -15.52 16.79
N ILE A 341 10.09 -14.57 17.40
CA ILE A 341 10.70 -13.40 16.74
C ILE A 341 12.19 -13.50 17.06
N GLN A 342 13.02 -13.61 16.03
CA GLN A 342 14.46 -13.82 16.27
C GLN A 342 15.09 -12.55 16.80
N GLU A 343 14.77 -11.38 16.18
CA GLU A 343 15.19 -10.06 16.67
C GLU A 343 14.02 -9.07 16.71
N LEU A 344 13.92 -8.32 17.81
CA LEU A 344 12.86 -7.31 17.92
C LEU A 344 13.14 -6.10 17.02
N VAL A 345 14.38 -5.60 17.02
CA VAL A 345 14.85 -4.48 16.19
C VAL A 345 16.27 -4.75 15.73
N ASP A 346 16.47 -4.83 14.42
CA ASP A 346 17.78 -4.88 13.80
C ASP A 346 18.02 -3.66 12.89
N LEU A 347 19.07 -2.90 13.17
CA LEU A 347 19.48 -1.71 12.41
C LEU A 347 20.79 -1.91 11.64
N THR A 348 21.17 -3.17 11.39
CA THR A 348 22.48 -3.51 10.81
C THR A 348 22.35 -4.27 9.49
N ASP A 349 23.34 -4.15 8.62
CA ASP A 349 23.45 -4.96 7.40
C ASP A 349 24.92 -5.08 6.97
N GLY A 350 25.22 -6.13 6.20
CA GLY A 350 26.57 -6.36 5.66
C GLY A 350 27.00 -5.37 4.57
N LEU A 351 26.04 -4.63 3.97
CA LEU A 351 26.31 -3.58 2.98
C LEU A 351 26.42 -2.22 3.65
N ASP A 352 25.37 -1.79 4.35
CA ASP A 352 25.35 -0.56 5.16
C ASP A 352 24.26 -0.66 6.23
N ASP A 353 24.54 -0.16 7.43
CA ASP A 353 23.57 -0.07 8.53
C ASP A 353 22.48 0.98 8.24
N ALA A 354 21.48 1.07 9.10
CA ALA A 354 20.48 2.15 9.09
C ALA A 354 21.15 3.53 9.26
N ASP A 355 20.47 4.58 8.83
CA ASP A 355 20.89 5.95 9.11
C ASP A 355 21.02 6.17 10.63
N PRO A 356 22.15 6.72 11.11
CA PRO A 356 22.43 6.91 12.53
C PRO A 356 21.47 7.88 13.25
N THR A 357 20.58 8.55 12.54
CA THR A 357 19.55 9.41 13.14
C THR A 357 18.18 8.73 13.24
N SER A 358 18.10 7.44 12.94
CA SER A 358 16.87 6.65 13.11
C SER A 358 16.43 6.59 14.57
N VAL A 359 15.10 6.64 14.80
CA VAL A 359 14.48 6.60 16.12
C VAL A 359 13.36 5.57 16.15
N ILE A 360 13.51 4.55 16.98
CA ILE A 360 12.52 3.47 17.12
C ILE A 360 12.01 3.46 18.58
N ASN A 361 10.72 3.73 18.77
CA ASN A 361 10.05 3.67 20.06
C ASN A 361 9.09 2.48 20.07
N VAL A 362 9.43 1.40 20.79
CA VAL A 362 8.70 0.14 20.76
C VAL A 362 8.46 -0.43 22.17
N THR A 363 7.31 -1.02 22.38
CA THR A 363 7.02 -1.89 23.53
C THR A 363 7.09 -3.34 23.07
N ASN A 364 7.89 -4.15 23.78
CA ASN A 364 7.91 -5.59 23.59
C ASN A 364 6.90 -6.26 24.52
N GLY A 365 5.78 -6.69 23.97
CA GLY A 365 4.78 -7.54 24.61
C GLY A 365 4.80 -8.99 24.12
N ALA A 366 5.68 -9.34 23.16
CA ALA A 366 5.83 -10.70 22.67
C ALA A 366 6.52 -11.60 23.72
N THR A 367 6.14 -12.87 23.74
CA THR A 367 6.61 -13.81 24.77
C THR A 367 7.80 -14.67 24.34
N ASN A 368 8.16 -14.65 23.07
CA ASN A 368 9.23 -15.47 22.50
C ASN A 368 10.12 -14.65 21.55
N VAL A 369 10.97 -13.81 22.11
CA VAL A 369 11.91 -12.97 21.37
C VAL A 369 13.34 -13.42 21.66
N GLY A 370 14.11 -13.72 20.60
CA GLY A 370 15.49 -14.20 20.71
C GLY A 370 16.46 -13.08 21.15
N ALA A 371 16.44 -11.94 20.46
CA ALA A 371 17.22 -10.77 20.83
C ALA A 371 16.35 -9.50 20.79
N LEU A 372 16.63 -8.55 21.70
CA LEU A 372 15.88 -7.27 21.70
C LEU A 372 16.46 -6.27 20.68
N THR A 373 17.77 -6.28 20.49
CA THR A 373 18.46 -5.50 19.47
C THR A 373 19.70 -6.23 19.02
N ASN A 374 20.09 -6.00 17.77
CA ASN A 374 21.41 -6.43 17.32
C ASN A 374 22.50 -5.60 18.03
N SER A 375 23.57 -6.26 18.45
CA SER A 375 24.68 -5.64 19.18
C SER A 375 25.53 -4.67 18.35
N GLY A 376 25.25 -4.56 17.05
CA GLY A 376 25.95 -3.72 16.10
C GLY A 376 25.22 -2.45 15.65
N ASN A 377 24.12 -2.07 16.30
CA ASN A 377 23.35 -0.88 15.89
C ASN A 377 24.25 0.34 15.70
N PRO A 378 24.02 1.16 14.65
CA PRO A 378 24.88 2.29 14.31
C PRO A 378 24.93 3.32 15.44
N GLU A 379 26.12 3.88 15.66
CA GLU A 379 26.32 4.93 16.67
C GLU A 379 25.45 6.15 16.32
N GLY A 380 24.56 6.55 17.24
CA GLY A 380 23.65 7.67 17.06
C GLY A 380 22.19 7.25 16.88
N ALA A 381 21.93 6.09 16.33
CA ALA A 381 20.56 5.57 16.26
C ALA A 381 19.98 5.33 17.67
N THR A 382 18.70 5.60 17.82
CA THR A 382 18.01 5.48 19.09
C THR A 382 16.96 4.37 19.04
N VAL A 383 17.14 3.33 19.83
CA VAL A 383 16.14 2.27 20.02
C VAL A 383 15.66 2.30 21.47
N ASN A 384 14.45 2.78 21.69
CA ASN A 384 13.81 2.88 22.99
C ASN A 384 12.84 1.71 23.17
N ILE A 385 13.27 0.67 23.86
CA ILE A 385 12.40 -0.45 24.24
C ILE A 385 11.88 -0.17 25.64
N ALA A 386 10.62 0.24 25.75
CA ALA A 386 10.01 0.64 27.01
C ALA A 386 8.51 0.33 27.01
N ASP A 387 7.94 0.18 28.19
CA ASP A 387 6.48 0.06 28.35
C ASP A 387 5.80 1.40 28.00
N GLY A 388 4.56 1.30 27.49
CA GLY A 388 3.69 2.46 27.30
C GLY A 388 3.29 2.76 25.87
N ASN A 389 3.98 2.17 24.87
CA ASN A 389 3.46 2.19 23.50
C ASN A 389 2.27 1.24 23.40
N THR A 390 1.20 1.71 22.79
CA THR A 390 -0.08 0.99 22.68
C THR A 390 -0.31 0.37 21.31
N GLY A 391 0.53 0.73 20.33
CA GLY A 391 0.42 0.25 18.96
C GLY A 391 -0.76 0.87 18.21
N CYS A 392 -1.25 0.09 17.26
CA CYS A 392 -2.34 0.43 16.37
C CYS A 392 -3.70 0.43 17.08
N GLU A 393 -4.59 1.34 16.68
CA GLU A 393 -6.01 1.29 17.06
C GLU A 393 -6.72 0.23 16.23
N THR A 394 -7.28 -0.80 16.87
CA THR A 394 -7.83 -1.97 16.17
C THR A 394 -9.31 -1.86 15.81
N ASP A 395 -10.07 -1.07 16.55
CA ASP A 395 -11.53 -0.92 16.35
C ASP A 395 -11.89 -0.43 14.94
N ILE A 396 -10.98 0.31 14.30
CA ILE A 396 -11.16 0.83 12.95
C ILE A 396 -11.19 -0.24 11.86
N PHE A 397 -10.72 -1.46 12.14
CA PHE A 397 -10.70 -2.57 11.16
C PHE A 397 -12.00 -3.38 11.14
N GLY A 398 -13.02 -3.01 11.91
CA GLY A 398 -14.31 -3.72 11.98
C GLY A 398 -14.99 -3.91 10.60
N TRP A 399 -14.75 -3.01 9.66
CA TRP A 399 -15.28 -3.07 8.30
C TRP A 399 -14.76 -4.25 7.47
N THR A 400 -13.59 -4.80 7.80
CA THR A 400 -12.97 -5.92 7.08
C THR A 400 -13.71 -7.24 7.33
N GLY A 401 -14.46 -7.33 8.42
CA GLY A 401 -15.02 -8.59 8.94
C GLY A 401 -13.98 -9.52 9.56
N TYR A 402 -12.71 -9.15 9.56
CA TYR A 402 -11.64 -9.86 10.25
C TYR A 402 -11.68 -9.56 11.75
N THR A 403 -11.30 -10.54 12.56
CA THR A 403 -11.27 -10.39 14.04
C THR A 403 -9.82 -10.44 14.52
N LEU A 404 -9.34 -9.33 15.03
CA LEU A 404 -8.02 -9.20 15.69
C LEU A 404 -8.03 -9.80 17.09
#